data_90b83706e6802e3c8475fbcfe4a8efda
#
_entry.id   90b83706e6802e3c8475fbcfe4a8efda
#
_cell.length_a   1.000
_cell.length_b   1.000
_cell.length_c   1.000
_cell.angle_alpha   90.00
_cell.angle_beta   90.00
_cell.angle_gamma   90.00
#
_symmetry.space_group_name_H-M   'P 1'
#
loop_
_entity.id
_entity.type
_entity.pdbx_description
1 polymer ?
#
loop_
_entity_poly.entity_id
_entity_poly.type
_entity_poly.pdbx_seq_one_letter_code
_entity_poly.pdbx_strand_id
1 'polypeptide(L)'
;MIYSEIIKRGSKFLKKNKIKNPYLDTELILSKVTNKKREEILLNINNKLNNIDLLKFQNYLIRRYRKEPIAYILGYKYFWKHKFLINKSVLIPRPDTELLIDETLKYLPIDKSKRILDVGTGSGCIVVSLLKERPKCTATAIDISKKAINVAKTNAKLHQLENKINFINIDIDKYKSYN
;
A
#
# COMPACT_ATOMS: atom_id res chain seq x y z
N MET A 1 -3.48 -19.96 22.33
CA MET A 1 -3.12 -20.74 21.12
C MET A 1 -1.77 -20.24 20.66
N ILE A 2 -0.83 -21.12 20.29
CA ILE A 2 0.50 -20.73 19.79
C ILE A 2 0.45 -20.33 18.30
N TYR A 3 1.44 -19.55 17.83
CA TYR A 3 1.47 -19.04 16.45
C TYR A 3 1.45 -20.14 15.40
N SER A 4 2.18 -21.25 15.61
CA SER A 4 2.17 -22.40 14.69
C SER A 4 0.78 -22.98 14.47
N GLU A 5 0.01 -23.17 15.54
CA GLU A 5 -1.37 -23.67 15.45
C GLU A 5 -2.29 -22.66 14.75
N ILE A 6 -2.13 -21.35 15.04
CA ILE A 6 -2.91 -20.28 14.42
C ILE A 6 -2.66 -20.27 12.91
N ILE A 7 -1.39 -20.35 12.50
CA ILE A 7 -1.01 -20.37 11.07
C ILE A 7 -1.57 -21.63 10.41
N LYS A 8 -1.41 -22.78 11.00
CA LYS A 8 -1.92 -24.07 10.46
C LYS A 8 -3.45 -24.06 10.30
N ARG A 9 -4.19 -23.61 11.33
CA ARG A 9 -5.66 -23.56 11.30
C ARG A 9 -6.16 -22.47 10.33
N GLY A 10 -5.55 -21.27 10.37
CA GLY A 10 -5.92 -20.16 9.50
C GLY A 10 -5.67 -20.45 8.03
N SER A 11 -4.52 -21.03 7.69
CA SER A 11 -4.21 -21.40 6.29
C SER A 11 -5.15 -22.51 5.78
N LYS A 12 -5.47 -23.50 6.59
CA LYS A 12 -6.46 -24.52 6.25
C LYS A 12 -7.85 -23.92 6.00
N PHE A 13 -8.25 -22.95 6.83
CA PHE A 13 -9.52 -22.23 6.67
C PHE A 13 -9.56 -21.44 5.34
N LEU A 14 -8.51 -20.65 5.05
CA LEU A 14 -8.43 -19.88 3.80
C LEU A 14 -8.36 -20.77 2.56
N LYS A 15 -7.73 -21.95 2.65
CA LYS A 15 -7.63 -22.91 1.55
C LYS A 15 -9.03 -23.41 1.11
N LYS A 16 -9.98 -23.55 2.04
CA LYS A 16 -11.36 -23.97 1.72
C LYS A 16 -12.05 -23.05 0.71
N ASN A 17 -11.72 -21.75 0.72
CA ASN A 17 -12.28 -20.78 -0.22
C ASN A 17 -11.31 -20.42 -1.36
N LYS A 18 -10.40 -21.34 -1.70
CA LYS A 18 -9.48 -21.23 -2.84
C LYS A 18 -8.63 -19.94 -2.83
N ILE A 19 -8.22 -19.48 -1.65
CA ILE A 19 -7.26 -18.38 -1.52
C ILE A 19 -5.90 -18.85 -2.04
N LYS A 20 -5.30 -18.08 -2.96
CA LYS A 20 -4.09 -18.47 -3.70
C LYS A 20 -2.89 -18.75 -2.79
N ASN A 21 -2.66 -17.88 -1.79
CA ASN A 21 -1.50 -17.96 -0.89
C ASN A 21 -1.95 -18.04 0.58
N PRO A 22 -2.63 -19.12 1.01
CA PRO A 22 -3.30 -19.16 2.31
C PRO A 22 -2.34 -19.09 3.50
N TYR A 23 -1.15 -19.67 3.41
CA TYR A 23 -0.12 -19.60 4.45
C TYR A 23 0.40 -18.17 4.60
N LEU A 24 0.88 -17.58 3.52
CA LEU A 24 1.40 -16.22 3.51
C LEU A 24 0.37 -15.21 4.01
N ASP A 25 -0.86 -15.31 3.53
CA ASP A 25 -1.93 -14.40 3.96
C ASP A 25 -2.22 -14.53 5.47
N THR A 26 -2.18 -15.75 6.01
CA THR A 26 -2.37 -16.00 7.43
C THR A 26 -1.23 -15.41 8.26
N GLU A 27 0.02 -15.60 7.85
CA GLU A 27 1.19 -15.04 8.50
C GLU A 27 1.18 -13.50 8.49
N LEU A 28 0.81 -12.89 7.36
CA LEU A 28 0.67 -11.43 7.24
C LEU A 28 -0.44 -10.86 8.13
N ILE A 29 -1.56 -11.58 8.27
CA ILE A 29 -2.63 -11.18 9.21
C ILE A 29 -2.14 -11.27 10.64
N LEU A 30 -1.41 -12.33 11.00
CA LEU A 30 -0.84 -12.48 12.31
C LEU A 30 0.20 -11.40 12.62
N SER A 31 1.05 -11.07 11.65
CA SER A 31 2.01 -9.96 11.69
C SER A 31 1.31 -8.61 11.97
N LYS A 32 0.22 -8.33 11.26
CA LYS A 32 -0.59 -7.13 11.49
C LYS A 32 -1.15 -7.05 12.90
N VAL A 33 -1.69 -8.15 13.39
CA VAL A 33 -2.35 -8.20 14.72
C VAL A 33 -1.36 -8.03 15.86
N THR A 34 -0.20 -8.66 15.73
CA THR A 34 0.85 -8.61 16.75
C THR A 34 1.75 -7.39 16.65
N ASN A 35 1.62 -6.62 15.57
CA ASN A 35 2.55 -5.54 15.21
C ASN A 35 4.02 -5.97 15.15
N LYS A 36 4.26 -7.24 14.77
CA LYS A 36 5.60 -7.83 14.61
C LYS A 36 5.89 -8.09 13.15
N LYS A 37 7.17 -8.10 12.76
CA LYS A 37 7.56 -8.52 11.41
C LYS A 37 7.25 -10.01 11.22
N ARG A 38 7.01 -10.41 9.98
CA ARG A 38 6.71 -11.81 9.62
C ARG A 38 7.84 -12.74 10.07
N GLU A 39 9.10 -12.33 9.90
CA GLU A 39 10.30 -13.06 10.29
C GLU A 39 10.33 -13.30 11.80
N GLU A 40 9.96 -12.30 12.60
CA GLU A 40 9.88 -12.43 14.06
C GLU A 40 8.82 -13.44 14.49
N ILE A 41 7.71 -13.52 13.76
CA ILE A 41 6.65 -14.52 14.02
C ILE A 41 7.16 -15.92 13.75
N LEU A 42 7.88 -16.11 12.64
CA LEU A 42 8.40 -17.42 12.24
C LEU A 42 9.52 -17.90 13.18
N LEU A 43 10.37 -16.99 13.65
CA LEU A 43 11.39 -17.30 14.65
C LEU A 43 10.80 -17.64 16.02
N ASN A 44 9.63 -17.08 16.34
CA ASN A 44 8.98 -17.24 17.65
C ASN A 44 7.67 -18.03 17.53
N ILE A 45 7.66 -19.09 16.73
CA ILE A 45 6.45 -19.82 16.33
C ILE A 45 5.70 -20.49 17.50
N ASN A 46 6.37 -20.70 18.62
CA ASN A 46 5.82 -21.28 19.85
C ASN A 46 5.20 -20.23 20.80
N ASN A 47 5.33 -18.93 20.49
CA ASN A 47 4.74 -17.89 21.30
C ASN A 47 3.20 -17.96 21.25
N LYS A 48 2.58 -17.63 22.38
CA LYS A 48 1.12 -17.60 22.52
C LYS A 48 0.57 -16.22 22.09
N LEU A 49 -0.55 -16.25 21.38
CA LEU A 49 -1.35 -15.07 21.11
C LEU A 49 -2.36 -14.86 22.25
N ASN A 50 -2.52 -13.63 22.73
CA ASN A 50 -3.54 -13.28 23.71
C ASN A 50 -4.96 -13.34 23.10
N ASN A 51 -5.98 -13.38 23.94
CA ASN A 51 -7.37 -13.53 23.48
C ASN A 51 -7.88 -12.33 22.66
N ILE A 52 -7.47 -11.11 22.99
CA ILE A 52 -7.89 -9.89 22.28
C ILE A 52 -7.35 -9.92 20.84
N ASP A 53 -6.09 -10.25 20.69
CA ASP A 53 -5.46 -10.32 19.38
C ASP A 53 -5.94 -11.54 18.59
N LEU A 54 -6.31 -12.63 19.25
CA LEU A 54 -6.95 -13.76 18.59
C LEU A 54 -8.30 -13.39 17.96
N LEU A 55 -9.12 -12.58 18.64
CA LEU A 55 -10.38 -12.08 18.09
C LEU A 55 -10.14 -11.16 16.89
N LYS A 56 -9.17 -10.25 16.96
CA LYS A 56 -8.79 -9.40 15.82
C LYS A 56 -8.32 -10.24 14.64
N PHE A 57 -7.47 -11.25 14.91
CA PHE A 57 -6.98 -12.17 13.89
C PHE A 57 -8.14 -12.90 13.19
N GLN A 58 -9.09 -13.44 13.94
CA GLN A 58 -10.26 -14.12 13.38
C GLN A 58 -11.09 -13.20 12.48
N ASN A 59 -11.32 -11.95 12.91
CA ASN A 59 -12.04 -10.96 12.09
C ASN A 59 -11.32 -10.69 10.75
N TYR A 60 -10.01 -10.48 10.76
CA TYR A 60 -9.24 -10.29 9.53
C TYR A 60 -9.22 -11.55 8.66
N LEU A 61 -9.13 -12.72 9.28
CA LEU A 61 -9.16 -14.00 8.57
C LEU A 61 -10.50 -14.21 7.84
N ILE A 62 -11.63 -13.87 8.47
CA ILE A 62 -12.96 -13.92 7.86
C ILE A 62 -13.07 -12.94 6.68
N ARG A 63 -12.57 -11.71 6.82
CA ARG A 63 -12.50 -10.74 5.72
C ARG A 63 -11.72 -11.34 4.54
N ARG A 64 -10.56 -11.94 4.79
CA ARG A 64 -9.74 -12.58 3.76
C ARG A 64 -10.44 -13.79 3.15
N TYR A 65 -11.09 -14.62 3.94
CA TYR A 65 -11.93 -15.73 3.46
C TYR A 65 -13.00 -15.25 2.49
N ARG A 66 -13.62 -14.10 2.74
CA ARG A 66 -14.59 -13.43 1.86
C ARG A 66 -13.93 -12.77 0.63
N LYS A 67 -12.68 -13.11 0.32
CA LYS A 67 -11.89 -12.63 -0.83
C LYS A 67 -11.52 -11.14 -0.79
N GLU A 68 -11.67 -10.47 0.36
CA GLU A 68 -11.13 -9.11 0.47
C GLU A 68 -9.62 -9.15 0.21
N PRO A 69 -9.08 -8.27 -0.67
CA PRO A 69 -7.65 -8.22 -0.94
C PRO A 69 -6.82 -8.06 0.32
N ILE A 70 -5.77 -8.88 0.46
CA ILE A 70 -4.91 -8.85 1.66
C ILE A 70 -4.35 -7.45 1.93
N ALA A 71 -4.00 -6.69 0.89
CA ALA A 71 -3.48 -5.34 1.00
C ALA A 71 -4.45 -4.37 1.69
N TYR A 72 -5.77 -4.47 1.44
CA TYR A 72 -6.78 -3.67 2.16
C TYR A 72 -6.94 -4.11 3.61
N ILE A 73 -6.79 -5.39 3.90
CA ILE A 73 -6.81 -5.90 5.27
C ILE A 73 -5.60 -5.38 6.04
N LEU A 74 -4.42 -5.40 5.42
CA LEU A 74 -3.19 -4.89 6.02
C LEU A 74 -3.20 -3.36 6.15
N GLY A 75 -3.86 -2.66 5.21
CA GLY A 75 -3.90 -1.21 5.13
C GLY A 75 -2.68 -0.61 4.43
N TYR A 76 -1.84 -1.44 3.83
CA TYR A 76 -0.68 -0.99 3.08
C TYR A 76 -0.32 -1.95 1.94
N LYS A 77 0.48 -1.44 0.99
CA LYS A 77 1.14 -2.19 -0.09
C LYS A 77 2.55 -1.64 -0.29
N TYR A 78 3.50 -2.51 -0.52
CA TYR A 78 4.81 -2.11 -1.06
C TYR A 78 4.68 -1.91 -2.56
N PHE A 79 5.24 -0.83 -3.06
CA PHE A 79 5.33 -0.49 -4.46
C PHE A 79 6.66 0.22 -4.69
N TRP A 80 7.39 -0.14 -5.75
CA TRP A 80 8.75 0.30 -5.97
C TRP A 80 9.60 -0.05 -4.74
N LYS A 81 10.28 0.89 -4.15
CA LYS A 81 11.13 0.72 -2.95
C LYS A 81 10.41 1.12 -1.65
N HIS A 82 9.13 1.45 -1.69
CA HIS A 82 8.46 2.16 -0.60
C HIS A 82 7.16 1.48 -0.16
N LYS A 83 6.79 1.74 1.11
CA LYS A 83 5.52 1.31 1.68
C LYS A 83 4.48 2.42 1.52
N PHE A 84 3.34 2.08 0.93
CA PHE A 84 2.20 2.99 0.76
C PHE A 84 1.01 2.54 1.58
N LEU A 85 0.41 3.47 2.31
CA LEU A 85 -0.88 3.26 2.97
C LEU A 85 -1.97 3.23 1.90
N ILE A 86 -2.88 2.26 2.02
CA ILE A 86 -4.00 2.10 1.09
C ILE A 86 -5.26 1.70 1.83
N ASN A 87 -6.39 2.04 1.25
CA ASN A 87 -7.71 1.62 1.69
C ASN A 87 -8.63 1.41 0.47
N LYS A 88 -9.89 1.12 0.70
CA LYS A 88 -10.87 0.87 -0.37
C LYS A 88 -11.17 2.08 -1.28
N SER A 89 -10.64 3.25 -0.97
CA SER A 89 -10.83 4.47 -1.77
C SER A 89 -9.83 4.61 -2.91
N VAL A 90 -8.80 3.74 -2.97
CA VAL A 90 -7.75 3.78 -3.99
C VAL A 90 -7.49 2.39 -4.56
N LEU A 91 -7.07 2.35 -5.81
CA LEU A 91 -6.61 1.11 -6.42
C LEU A 91 -5.34 0.62 -5.70
N ILE A 92 -5.25 -0.70 -5.48
CA ILE A 92 -4.02 -1.32 -4.96
C ILE A 92 -2.93 -1.18 -6.03
N PRO A 93 -1.78 -0.57 -5.73
CA PRO A 93 -0.67 -0.46 -6.68
C PRO A 93 -0.30 -1.82 -7.28
N ARG A 94 -0.18 -1.87 -8.62
CA ARG A 94 0.12 -3.09 -9.36
C ARG A 94 1.61 -3.17 -9.66
N PRO A 95 2.24 -4.36 -9.63
CA PRO A 95 3.66 -4.52 -9.96
C PRO A 95 4.00 -3.99 -11.37
N ASP A 96 3.12 -4.24 -12.35
CA ASP A 96 3.34 -3.80 -13.73
C ASP A 96 3.46 -2.27 -13.87
N THR A 97 2.86 -1.52 -12.93
CA THR A 97 2.97 -0.05 -12.88
C THR A 97 4.39 0.41 -12.49
N GLU A 98 5.21 -0.46 -11.91
CA GLU A 98 6.61 -0.14 -11.59
C GLU A 98 7.45 0.11 -12.86
N LEU A 99 7.09 -0.52 -13.98
CA LEU A 99 7.71 -0.26 -15.29
C LEU A 99 7.54 1.22 -15.70
N LEU A 100 6.41 1.84 -15.34
CA LEU A 100 6.20 3.25 -15.61
C LEU A 100 7.21 4.15 -14.86
N ILE A 101 7.58 3.75 -13.64
CA ILE A 101 8.62 4.47 -12.89
C ILE A 101 9.96 4.36 -13.64
N ASP A 102 10.38 3.13 -13.98
CA ASP A 102 11.64 2.90 -14.71
C ASP A 102 11.71 3.71 -16.01
N GLU A 103 10.66 3.68 -16.83
CA GLU A 103 10.61 4.42 -18.08
C GLU A 103 10.64 5.94 -17.84
N THR A 104 9.84 6.45 -16.91
CA THR A 104 9.79 7.88 -16.61
C THR A 104 11.13 8.42 -16.13
N LEU A 105 11.86 7.64 -15.32
CA LEU A 105 13.15 8.05 -14.78
C LEU A 105 14.22 8.27 -15.87
N LYS A 106 14.09 7.64 -17.06
CA LYS A 106 14.99 7.87 -18.20
C LYS A 106 14.85 9.29 -18.77
N TYR A 107 13.67 9.89 -18.65
CA TYR A 107 13.38 11.26 -19.12
C TYR A 107 13.53 12.34 -18.06
N LEU A 108 13.79 11.95 -16.80
CA LEU A 108 13.96 12.84 -15.66
C LEU A 108 15.41 12.83 -15.18
N PRO A 109 16.31 13.70 -15.70
CA PRO A 109 17.69 13.77 -15.24
C PRO A 109 17.76 14.10 -13.73
N ILE A 110 18.71 13.47 -13.02
CA ILE A 110 18.82 13.56 -11.57
C ILE A 110 19.19 14.97 -11.07
N ASP A 111 19.94 15.70 -11.90
CA ASP A 111 20.48 17.02 -11.61
C ASP A 111 19.52 18.16 -11.96
N LYS A 112 18.47 17.91 -12.74
CA LYS A 112 17.53 18.93 -13.22
C LYS A 112 16.24 18.97 -12.42
N SER A 113 15.73 20.18 -12.21
CA SER A 113 14.39 20.41 -11.71
C SER A 113 13.37 20.25 -12.84
N LYS A 114 12.35 19.44 -12.64
CA LYS A 114 11.23 19.25 -13.55
C LYS A 114 9.92 19.27 -12.78
N ARG A 115 8.85 19.68 -13.46
CA ARG A 115 7.47 19.60 -12.96
C ARG A 115 6.81 18.34 -13.52
N ILE A 116 6.19 17.54 -12.66
CA ILE A 116 5.51 16.30 -13.01
C ILE A 116 4.01 16.50 -12.79
N LEU A 117 3.19 16.06 -13.75
CA LEU A 117 1.75 15.97 -13.58
C LEU A 117 1.37 14.49 -13.46
N ASP A 118 0.76 14.10 -12.34
CA ASP A 118 0.24 12.74 -12.10
C ASP A 118 -1.29 12.78 -12.14
N VAL A 119 -1.86 12.18 -13.18
CA VAL A 119 -3.31 12.18 -13.44
C VAL A 119 -3.91 10.88 -12.93
N GLY A 120 -4.94 10.99 -12.07
CA GLY A 120 -5.52 9.83 -11.41
C GLY A 120 -4.57 9.26 -10.35
N THR A 121 -3.99 10.13 -9.53
CA THR A 121 -2.89 9.78 -8.61
C THR A 121 -3.21 8.65 -7.63
N GLY A 122 -4.48 8.39 -7.32
CA GLY A 122 -4.92 7.30 -6.46
C GLY A 122 -4.26 7.36 -5.07
N SER A 123 -3.38 6.40 -4.79
CA SER A 123 -2.60 6.37 -3.54
C SER A 123 -1.39 7.31 -3.53
N GLY A 124 -1.07 7.97 -4.65
CA GLY A 124 0.13 8.76 -4.82
C GLY A 124 1.40 7.93 -5.06
N CYS A 125 1.29 6.63 -5.29
CA CYS A 125 2.46 5.74 -5.33
C CYS A 125 3.41 6.07 -6.49
N ILE A 126 2.92 6.53 -7.65
CA ILE A 126 3.75 6.90 -8.79
C ILE A 126 4.49 8.20 -8.48
N VAL A 127 3.75 9.27 -8.19
CA VAL A 127 4.34 10.60 -7.97
C VAL A 127 5.32 10.62 -6.80
N VAL A 128 4.97 9.95 -5.69
CA VAL A 128 5.86 9.85 -4.52
C VAL A 128 7.13 9.07 -4.87
N SER A 129 7.02 7.94 -5.58
CA SER A 129 8.20 7.16 -5.99
C SER A 129 9.11 7.96 -6.92
N LEU A 130 8.56 8.68 -7.90
CA LEU A 130 9.34 9.54 -8.80
C LEU A 130 10.08 10.65 -8.04
N LEU A 131 9.42 11.32 -7.11
CA LEU A 131 10.05 12.40 -6.34
C LEU A 131 11.09 11.90 -5.33
N LYS A 132 10.97 10.67 -4.85
CA LYS A 132 12.02 10.02 -4.04
C LYS A 132 13.29 9.77 -4.85
N GLU A 133 13.15 9.39 -6.12
CA GLU A 133 14.26 9.16 -7.04
C GLU A 133 14.79 10.47 -7.66
N ARG A 134 13.98 11.55 -7.69
CA ARG A 134 14.29 12.85 -8.29
C ARG A 134 13.98 14.01 -7.33
N PRO A 135 14.82 14.21 -6.31
CA PRO A 135 14.50 15.15 -5.22
C PRO A 135 14.48 16.63 -5.66
N LYS A 136 15.02 16.99 -6.83
CA LYS A 136 14.93 18.36 -7.38
C LYS A 136 13.60 18.65 -8.09
N CYS A 137 12.80 17.61 -8.39
CA CYS A 137 11.51 17.74 -9.04
C CYS A 137 10.41 18.14 -8.06
N THR A 138 9.34 18.72 -8.63
CA THR A 138 8.07 18.98 -7.96
C THR A 138 6.93 18.36 -8.75
N ALA A 139 5.77 18.23 -8.16
CA ALA A 139 4.65 17.60 -8.85
C ALA A 139 3.31 18.30 -8.56
N THR A 140 2.39 18.17 -9.52
CA THR A 140 0.96 18.33 -9.30
C THR A 140 0.31 16.96 -9.46
N ALA A 141 -0.47 16.53 -8.47
CA ALA A 141 -1.17 15.26 -8.45
C ALA A 141 -2.68 15.52 -8.43
N ILE A 142 -3.39 15.03 -9.42
CA ILE A 142 -4.83 15.24 -9.55
C ILE A 142 -5.59 13.93 -9.47
N ASP A 143 -6.78 13.98 -8.91
CA ASP A 143 -7.73 12.86 -8.88
C ASP A 143 -9.16 13.40 -8.74
N ILE A 144 -10.10 12.77 -9.40
CA ILE A 144 -11.53 13.11 -9.29
C ILE A 144 -12.07 12.73 -7.89
N SER A 145 -11.47 11.76 -7.23
CA SER A 145 -11.87 11.28 -5.91
C SER A 145 -11.16 12.06 -4.79
N LYS A 146 -11.91 12.88 -4.06
CA LYS A 146 -11.41 13.54 -2.83
C LYS A 146 -10.84 12.55 -1.81
N LYS A 147 -11.42 11.32 -1.74
CA LYS A 147 -10.94 10.26 -0.84
C LYS A 147 -9.57 9.75 -1.29
N ALA A 148 -9.33 9.63 -2.59
CA ALA A 148 -8.02 9.25 -3.13
C ALA A 148 -6.98 10.32 -2.84
N ILE A 149 -7.29 11.59 -3.08
CA ILE A 149 -6.41 12.73 -2.73
C ILE A 149 -6.00 12.70 -1.25
N ASN A 150 -6.93 12.37 -0.33
CA ASN A 150 -6.60 12.28 1.09
C ASN A 150 -5.61 11.13 1.38
N VAL A 151 -5.74 9.99 0.70
CA VAL A 151 -4.78 8.88 0.82
C VAL A 151 -3.42 9.29 0.26
N ALA A 152 -3.39 9.93 -0.92
CA ALA A 152 -2.15 10.40 -1.53
C ALA A 152 -1.42 11.44 -0.64
N LYS A 153 -2.14 12.40 -0.05
CA LYS A 153 -1.59 13.35 0.93
C LYS A 153 -0.98 12.64 2.16
N THR A 154 -1.67 11.61 2.67
CA THR A 154 -1.17 10.82 3.81
C THR A 154 0.14 10.12 3.44
N ASN A 155 0.22 9.55 2.22
CA ASN A 155 1.44 8.91 1.73
C ASN A 155 2.55 9.93 1.46
N ALA A 156 2.25 11.10 0.89
CA ALA A 156 3.25 12.16 0.71
C ALA A 156 3.86 12.58 2.06
N LYS A 157 3.03 12.76 3.09
CA LYS A 157 3.49 13.06 4.46
C LYS A 157 4.34 11.92 5.03
N LEU A 158 3.93 10.67 4.88
CA LEU A 158 4.69 9.49 5.31
C LEU A 158 6.11 9.49 4.71
N HIS A 159 6.25 9.99 3.49
CA HIS A 159 7.50 10.05 2.74
C HIS A 159 8.20 11.42 2.78
N GLN A 160 7.70 12.40 3.57
CA GLN A 160 8.25 13.74 3.74
C GLN A 160 8.31 14.54 2.41
N LEU A 161 7.26 14.41 1.60
CA LEU A 161 7.13 15.04 0.28
C LEU A 161 5.91 15.96 0.17
N GLU A 162 5.23 16.27 1.28
CA GLU A 162 4.02 17.11 1.28
C GLU A 162 4.23 18.50 0.67
N ASN A 163 5.40 19.06 0.84
CA ASN A 163 5.77 20.39 0.32
C ASN A 163 6.22 20.36 -1.16
N LYS A 164 6.34 19.17 -1.76
CA LYS A 164 6.77 18.99 -3.16
C LYS A 164 5.65 18.61 -4.10
N ILE A 165 4.46 18.33 -3.56
CA ILE A 165 3.33 17.86 -4.34
C ILE A 165 2.13 18.77 -4.08
N ASN A 166 1.65 19.41 -5.15
CA ASN A 166 0.38 20.12 -5.13
C ASN A 166 -0.75 19.14 -5.44
N PHE A 167 -1.66 18.90 -4.48
CA PHE A 167 -2.78 17.96 -4.62
C PHE A 167 -4.06 18.70 -4.96
N ILE A 168 -4.68 18.36 -6.09
CA ILE A 168 -5.90 18.99 -6.58
C ILE A 168 -6.98 17.92 -6.79
N ASN A 169 -8.13 18.12 -6.15
CA ASN A 169 -9.29 17.28 -6.42
C ASN A 169 -10.09 17.87 -7.57
N ILE A 170 -9.89 17.33 -8.77
CA ILE A 170 -10.49 17.83 -10.00
C ILE A 170 -10.60 16.72 -11.04
N ASP A 171 -11.57 16.84 -11.93
CA ASP A 171 -11.64 16.08 -13.16
C ASP A 171 -10.59 16.61 -14.16
N ILE A 172 -9.90 15.70 -14.85
CA ILE A 172 -8.86 16.06 -15.82
C ILE A 172 -9.40 16.98 -16.94
N ASP A 173 -10.64 16.76 -17.37
CA ASP A 173 -11.27 17.57 -18.43
C ASP A 173 -11.51 19.03 -18.00
N LYS A 174 -11.51 19.29 -16.69
CA LYS A 174 -11.65 20.64 -16.09
C LYS A 174 -10.32 21.23 -15.65
N TYR A 175 -9.25 20.45 -15.69
CA TYR A 175 -7.92 20.91 -15.27
C TYR A 175 -7.31 21.78 -16.37
N LYS A 176 -7.11 23.07 -16.08
CA LYS A 176 -6.35 23.99 -16.93
C LYS A 176 -4.97 24.20 -16.33
N SER A 177 -3.94 23.71 -17.00
CA SER A 177 -2.56 24.05 -16.67
C SER A 177 -2.30 25.47 -17.16
N TYR A 178 -2.22 26.43 -16.25
CA TYR A 178 -1.64 27.73 -16.60
C TYR A 178 -0.10 27.56 -16.55
N ASN A 179 0.53 27.79 -17.70
CA ASN A 179 1.99 27.84 -17.84
C ASN A 179 2.57 28.98 -17.03
#